data_d68b55f05ac98a4a6ff266613547e4d2
#
_entry.id   d68b55f05ac98a4a6ff266613547e4d2
#
_cell.length_a   1.000
_cell.length_b   1.000
_cell.length_c   1.000
_cell.angle_alpha   90.00
_cell.angle_beta   90.00
_cell.angle_gamma   90.00
#
_symmetry.space_group_name_H-M   'P 1'
#
loop_
_entity.id
_entity.type
_entity.pdbx_description
1 polymer ?
#
loop_
_entity_poly.entity_id
_entity_poly.type
_entity_poly.pdbx_seq_one_letter_code
_entity_poly.pdbx_strand_id
1 'polypeptide(L)'
;MLAEDLNTRFASLSVLLRAASALALASAAWAIALPAHAQASAASGEGPAQAREVRAWLMRSHEAASHRNFQGTFVVSGGGAMSSARIAHFCEGPNQFERSESLDGQARHVYRHNDVVTTLWPASKVAIVEQRTLIAQFPALLQAGDDRIADFYEVHAQGVERVAGHEANVLVVKPRDGYRYGYRLWADQASGLLMRADVLGEHNEVLESSAFSDVVIGVRSQPETVLAPMKKLEGFRVLRPTLTPTLLATEGWALRQPAPGFRLVSCVKRPLGGVGAAEGGAAEQQAVQAIYADGLTYVSVFIEPFNAHRHTRPMLAAVGPTLTLMQQQGEWWVTVLGDVPAATLRLFARGLERTKQ
;
A
#
# COMPACT_ATOMS: atom_id res chain seq x y z
N MET A 1 20.06 -7.47 -4.33
CA MET A 1 20.12 -6.63 -3.12
C MET A 1 18.99 -5.60 -3.04
N LEU A 2 18.63 -4.82 -4.07
CA LEU A 2 17.37 -4.05 -4.04
C LEU A 2 16.15 -4.96 -4.22
N ALA A 3 16.25 -6.01 -5.00
CA ALA A 3 15.22 -7.05 -5.08
C ALA A 3 15.13 -7.87 -3.78
N GLU A 4 16.23 -8.11 -3.09
CA GLU A 4 16.22 -8.72 -1.75
C GLU A 4 15.78 -7.74 -0.66
N ASP A 5 16.10 -6.46 -0.76
CA ASP A 5 15.64 -5.42 0.18
C ASP A 5 14.16 -5.04 -0.04
N LEU A 6 13.68 -5.05 -1.28
CA LEU A 6 12.25 -5.01 -1.59
C LEU A 6 11.58 -6.32 -1.17
N ASN A 7 12.19 -7.47 -1.41
CA ASN A 7 11.71 -8.76 -0.93
C ASN A 7 11.80 -8.89 0.60
N THR A 8 12.83 -8.38 1.28
CA THR A 8 12.88 -8.35 2.75
C THR A 8 11.95 -7.31 3.38
N ARG A 9 11.57 -6.28 2.67
CA ARG A 9 10.48 -5.36 3.10
C ARG A 9 9.09 -5.97 2.91
N PHE A 10 8.94 -6.94 2.01
CA PHE A 10 7.70 -7.67 1.73
C PHE A 10 7.81 -9.18 2.01
N ALA A 11 9.01 -9.77 2.09
CA ALA A 11 9.26 -11.21 2.25
C ALA A 11 9.29 -11.72 3.69
N SER A 12 8.78 -11.00 4.66
CA SER A 12 8.35 -11.68 5.90
C SER A 12 7.03 -12.44 5.71
N LEU A 13 6.56 -12.57 4.45
CA LEU A 13 5.30 -13.27 4.14
C LEU A 13 5.46 -14.54 3.30
N SER A 14 6.65 -15.01 2.94
CA SER A 14 6.74 -16.21 2.12
C SER A 14 7.87 -17.15 2.53
N VAL A 15 7.62 -17.96 3.57
CA VAL A 15 8.27 -19.30 3.73
C VAL A 15 7.25 -20.24 4.36
N LEU A 16 7.10 -21.41 3.71
CA LEU A 16 6.36 -22.64 4.06
C LEU A 16 4.94 -22.70 3.45
N LEU A 17 4.68 -23.52 2.43
CA LEU A 17 4.43 -24.93 2.52
C LEU A 17 4.10 -25.58 1.17
N ARG A 18 4.61 -26.75 0.97
CA ARG A 18 4.17 -27.75 -0.03
C ARG A 18 3.23 -28.76 0.62
N ALA A 19 2.35 -29.29 -0.24
CA ALA A 19 1.63 -30.59 -0.19
C ALA A 19 0.14 -30.46 0.14
N ALA A 20 -0.72 -30.92 -0.70
CA ALA A 20 -1.08 -32.12 -1.35
C ALA A 20 -2.60 -32.29 -1.42
N SER A 21 -3.06 -32.68 -2.62
CA SER A 21 -4.08 -33.70 -2.93
C SER A 21 -5.57 -33.41 -2.81
N ALA A 22 -6.15 -33.26 -3.98
CA ALA A 22 -7.32 -33.90 -4.58
C ALA A 22 -8.37 -34.59 -3.68
N LEU A 23 -9.65 -34.22 -3.88
CA LEU A 23 -10.69 -35.21 -4.18
C LEU A 23 -11.90 -34.54 -4.87
N ALA A 24 -12.26 -35.09 -6.02
CA ALA A 24 -13.46 -34.80 -6.76
C ALA A 24 -14.66 -35.52 -6.13
N LEU A 25 -15.86 -34.91 -6.15
CA LEU A 25 -17.12 -35.64 -6.25
C LEU A 25 -18.18 -34.75 -6.90
N ALA A 26 -18.71 -35.29 -7.99
CA ALA A 26 -19.83 -34.80 -8.77
C ALA A 26 -21.16 -35.13 -8.08
N SER A 27 -22.17 -34.28 -8.22
CA SER A 27 -23.55 -34.72 -8.42
C SER A 27 -24.49 -33.56 -8.75
N ALA A 28 -25.01 -33.62 -9.95
CA ALA A 28 -26.42 -33.61 -10.34
C ALA A 28 -27.24 -32.32 -10.21
N ALA A 29 -27.59 -31.84 -11.40
CA ALA A 29 -28.55 -30.83 -11.74
C ALA A 29 -29.99 -31.11 -11.22
N TRP A 30 -30.67 -30.02 -10.80
CA TRP A 30 -32.11 -29.88 -10.95
C TRP A 30 -32.40 -28.44 -11.42
N ALA A 31 -32.88 -28.37 -12.65
CA ALA A 31 -33.38 -27.16 -13.27
C ALA A 31 -34.83 -26.92 -12.79
N ILE A 32 -35.09 -25.79 -12.15
CA ILE A 32 -36.45 -25.23 -11.99
C ILE A 32 -36.46 -23.88 -12.70
N ALA A 33 -37.14 -23.84 -13.82
CA ALA A 33 -37.43 -22.62 -14.56
C ALA A 33 -38.49 -21.82 -13.82
N LEU A 34 -38.17 -20.58 -13.43
CA LEU A 34 -39.12 -19.56 -13.02
C LEU A 34 -39.14 -18.42 -14.03
N PRO A 35 -40.28 -17.79 -14.28
CA PRO A 35 -40.44 -16.85 -15.39
C PRO A 35 -39.68 -15.53 -15.13
N ALA A 36 -38.95 -15.08 -16.14
CA ALA A 36 -38.30 -13.79 -16.18
C ALA A 36 -39.33 -12.65 -16.19
N HIS A 37 -39.46 -11.97 -15.06
CA HIS A 37 -40.04 -10.62 -15.05
C HIS A 37 -38.93 -9.65 -15.48
N ALA A 38 -39.04 -9.15 -16.68
CA ALA A 38 -38.24 -8.02 -17.16
C ALA A 38 -38.61 -6.78 -16.35
N GLN A 39 -37.86 -6.50 -15.29
CA GLN A 39 -37.84 -5.19 -14.68
C GLN A 39 -36.96 -4.29 -15.53
N ALA A 40 -37.60 -3.38 -16.23
CA ALA A 40 -36.94 -2.26 -16.87
C ALA A 40 -36.17 -1.49 -15.79
N SER A 41 -34.82 -1.60 -15.81
CA SER A 41 -33.96 -0.73 -15.01
C SER A 41 -34.12 0.68 -15.51
N ALA A 42 -34.87 1.48 -14.78
CA ALA A 42 -34.83 2.91 -14.89
C ALA A 42 -33.37 3.35 -14.59
N ALA A 43 -32.70 3.89 -15.58
CA ALA A 43 -31.43 4.59 -15.43
C ALA A 43 -31.74 5.89 -14.65
N SER A 44 -31.73 5.78 -13.34
CA SER A 44 -31.88 6.89 -12.41
C SER A 44 -30.57 7.69 -12.38
N GLY A 45 -30.70 9.02 -12.50
CA GLY A 45 -29.61 10.00 -12.43
C GLY A 45 -28.94 10.04 -11.05
N GLU A 46 -28.07 9.08 -10.76
CA GLU A 46 -27.40 8.89 -9.46
C GLU A 46 -26.09 9.69 -9.29
N GLY A 47 -25.66 10.45 -10.29
CA GLY A 47 -24.30 10.97 -10.33
C GLY A 47 -23.85 11.92 -9.20
N PRO A 48 -24.51 13.08 -8.94
CA PRO A 48 -23.90 14.09 -8.05
C PRO A 48 -24.16 13.86 -6.56
N ALA A 49 -25.26 13.22 -6.17
CA ALA A 49 -25.58 12.95 -4.76
C ALA A 49 -24.73 11.82 -4.21
N GLN A 50 -24.62 10.74 -4.95
CA GLN A 50 -23.81 9.57 -4.59
C GLN A 50 -22.32 9.91 -4.51
N ALA A 51 -21.78 10.70 -5.44
CA ALA A 51 -20.40 11.18 -5.38
C ALA A 51 -20.11 12.00 -4.11
N ARG A 52 -21.08 12.84 -3.67
CA ARG A 52 -20.95 13.61 -2.41
C ARG A 52 -20.98 12.72 -1.17
N GLU A 53 -21.83 11.71 -1.15
CA GLU A 53 -21.94 10.77 -0.03
C GLU A 53 -20.66 9.94 0.12
N VAL A 54 -20.14 9.42 -0.99
CA VAL A 54 -18.88 8.72 -1.05
C VAL A 54 -17.73 9.58 -0.53
N ARG A 55 -17.62 10.79 -1.03
CA ARG A 55 -16.62 11.75 -0.57
C ARG A 55 -16.73 11.99 0.93
N ALA A 56 -17.92 12.23 1.44
CA ALA A 56 -18.14 12.45 2.87
C ALA A 56 -17.74 11.23 3.71
N TRP A 57 -17.96 10.02 3.20
CA TRP A 57 -17.55 8.79 3.85
C TRP A 57 -16.01 8.66 3.86
N LEU A 58 -15.37 8.85 2.70
CA LEU A 58 -13.91 8.81 2.59
C LEU A 58 -13.23 9.85 3.48
N MET A 59 -13.76 11.07 3.51
CA MET A 59 -13.26 12.13 4.38
C MET A 59 -13.39 11.79 5.87
N ARG A 60 -14.53 11.23 6.29
CA ARG A 60 -14.71 10.77 7.69
C ARG A 60 -13.70 9.69 8.07
N SER A 61 -13.46 8.72 7.17
CA SER A 61 -12.48 7.65 7.42
C SER A 61 -11.06 8.19 7.49
N HIS A 62 -10.70 9.14 6.63
CA HIS A 62 -9.41 9.83 6.68
C HIS A 62 -9.25 10.64 7.97
N GLU A 63 -10.26 11.40 8.35
CA GLU A 63 -10.25 12.18 9.60
C GLU A 63 -10.13 11.27 10.82
N ALA A 64 -10.85 10.14 10.83
CA ALA A 64 -10.76 9.17 11.91
C ALA A 64 -9.35 8.57 12.00
N ALA A 65 -8.76 8.17 10.87
CA ALA A 65 -7.40 7.63 10.81
C ALA A 65 -6.34 8.64 11.28
N SER A 66 -6.58 9.94 11.04
CA SER A 66 -5.62 11.01 11.33
C SER A 66 -5.78 11.62 12.73
N HIS A 67 -6.97 11.55 13.33
CA HIS A 67 -7.28 12.28 14.57
C HIS A 67 -7.85 11.42 15.71
N ARG A 68 -8.12 10.12 15.48
CA ARG A 68 -8.59 9.23 16.55
C ARG A 68 -7.42 8.48 17.18
N ASN A 69 -7.43 8.44 18.53
CA ASN A 69 -6.54 7.56 19.25
C ASN A 69 -7.09 6.14 19.21
N PHE A 70 -6.28 5.20 18.80
CA PHE A 70 -6.65 3.78 18.81
C PHE A 70 -5.42 2.89 18.98
N GLN A 71 -5.66 1.68 19.45
CA GLN A 71 -4.65 0.62 19.48
C GLN A 71 -5.32 -0.74 19.29
N GLY A 72 -4.59 -1.68 18.70
CA GLY A 72 -5.13 -3.00 18.43
C GLY A 72 -4.15 -3.92 17.75
N THR A 73 -4.66 -5.09 17.37
CA THR A 73 -3.94 -6.07 16.56
C THR A 73 -4.49 -6.05 15.15
N PHE A 74 -3.62 -5.86 14.20
CA PHE A 74 -3.91 -5.78 12.78
C PHE A 74 -3.38 -7.00 12.05
N VAL A 75 -4.19 -7.61 11.21
CA VAL A 75 -3.86 -8.82 10.47
C VAL A 75 -3.97 -8.54 8.99
N VAL A 76 -2.97 -8.97 8.22
CA VAL A 76 -2.96 -8.93 6.76
C VAL A 76 -2.87 -10.36 6.25
N SER A 77 -3.77 -10.73 5.35
CA SER A 77 -3.81 -12.04 4.71
C SER A 77 -3.90 -11.86 3.19
N GLY A 78 -2.92 -12.37 2.46
CA GLY A 78 -2.86 -12.27 1.00
C GLY A 78 -1.75 -13.13 0.42
N GLY A 79 -1.89 -13.55 -0.84
CA GLY A 79 -0.87 -14.35 -1.53
C GLY A 79 -0.52 -15.67 -0.86
N GLY A 80 -1.44 -16.26 -0.08
CA GLY A 80 -1.20 -17.51 0.67
C GLY A 80 -0.42 -17.33 1.97
N ALA A 81 -0.18 -16.11 2.42
CA ALA A 81 0.51 -15.79 3.66
C ALA A 81 -0.36 -14.91 4.57
N MET A 82 -0.05 -14.95 5.86
CA MET A 82 -0.69 -14.12 6.87
C MET A 82 0.38 -13.50 7.77
N SER A 83 0.18 -12.25 8.13
CA SER A 83 1.01 -11.55 9.11
C SER A 83 0.16 -10.72 10.04
N SER A 84 0.64 -10.50 11.25
CA SER A 84 -0.01 -9.67 12.24
C SER A 84 0.96 -8.65 12.85
N ALA A 85 0.41 -7.53 13.28
CA ALA A 85 1.16 -6.48 13.96
C ALA A 85 0.30 -5.85 15.06
N ARG A 86 0.94 -5.50 16.16
CA ARG A 86 0.34 -4.61 17.14
C ARG A 86 0.52 -3.18 16.68
N ILE A 87 -0.57 -2.46 16.54
CA ILE A 87 -0.53 -1.06 16.10
C ILE A 87 -1.14 -0.14 17.14
N ALA A 88 -0.64 1.10 17.18
CA ALA A 88 -1.23 2.17 17.96
C ALA A 88 -1.05 3.49 17.21
N HIS A 89 -2.06 4.35 17.29
CA HIS A 89 -2.06 5.70 16.76
C HIS A 89 -2.56 6.66 17.84
N PHE A 90 -1.81 7.73 18.05
CA PHE A 90 -2.14 8.77 19.02
C PHE A 90 -1.99 10.15 18.39
N CYS A 91 -2.87 11.06 18.78
CA CYS A 91 -2.85 12.46 18.38
C CYS A 91 -2.81 13.35 19.61
N GLU A 92 -1.95 14.38 19.58
CA GLU A 92 -1.91 15.47 20.55
C GLU A 92 -1.75 16.79 19.82
N GLY A 93 -2.85 17.54 19.68
CA GLY A 93 -2.87 18.73 18.84
C GLY A 93 -2.46 18.40 17.40
N PRO A 94 -1.44 19.07 16.84
CA PRO A 94 -0.97 18.80 15.47
C PRO A 94 -0.04 17.57 15.37
N ASN A 95 0.35 16.96 16.50
CA ASN A 95 1.30 15.86 16.49
C ASN A 95 0.60 14.52 16.37
N GLN A 96 1.15 13.66 15.51
CA GLN A 96 0.74 12.30 15.31
C GLN A 96 1.86 11.34 15.71
N PHE A 97 1.50 10.31 16.45
CA PHE A 97 2.42 9.27 16.94
C PHE A 97 1.87 7.92 16.54
N GLU A 98 2.69 7.13 15.87
CA GLU A 98 2.30 5.79 15.46
C GLU A 98 3.35 4.76 15.86
N ARG A 99 2.86 3.57 16.16
CA ARG A 99 3.66 2.41 16.46
C ARG A 99 3.09 1.21 15.73
N SER A 100 3.95 0.45 15.06
CA SER A 100 3.64 -0.85 14.49
C SER A 100 4.75 -1.84 14.85
N GLU A 101 4.39 -2.93 15.49
CA GLU A 101 5.31 -3.98 15.94
C GLU A 101 4.85 -5.31 15.35
N SER A 102 5.68 -5.94 14.49
CA SER A 102 5.36 -7.25 13.94
C SER A 102 5.26 -8.30 15.04
N LEU A 103 4.23 -9.15 14.97
CA LEU A 103 4.01 -10.26 15.91
C LEU A 103 4.51 -11.59 15.33
N ASP A 104 4.70 -11.64 14.01
CA ASP A 104 5.13 -12.83 13.27
C ASP A 104 6.45 -12.58 12.57
N GLY A 105 7.17 -13.67 12.30
CA GLY A 105 8.40 -13.65 11.53
C GLY A 105 9.56 -12.92 12.22
N GLN A 106 10.33 -12.18 11.44
CA GLN A 106 11.43 -11.38 11.97
C GLN A 106 10.90 -10.13 12.66
N ALA A 107 11.29 -9.91 13.92
CA ALA A 107 10.88 -8.73 14.68
C ALA A 107 11.26 -7.44 13.93
N ARG A 108 10.26 -6.64 13.63
CA ARG A 108 10.37 -5.31 13.04
C ARG A 108 9.45 -4.36 13.77
N HIS A 109 10.00 -3.24 14.23
CA HIS A 109 9.25 -2.20 14.91
C HIS A 109 9.33 -0.93 14.07
N VAL A 110 8.19 -0.30 13.82
CA VAL A 110 8.09 0.97 13.11
C VAL A 110 7.47 1.99 14.04
N TYR A 111 8.17 3.08 14.24
CA TYR A 111 7.71 4.21 15.05
C TYR A 111 7.65 5.44 14.16
N ARG A 112 6.59 6.21 14.29
CA ARG A 112 6.42 7.47 13.54
C ARG A 112 6.05 8.60 14.49
N HIS A 113 6.70 9.71 14.30
CA HIS A 113 6.33 11.01 14.89
C HIS A 113 6.26 12.01 13.74
N ASN A 114 5.08 12.44 13.37
CA ASN A 114 4.81 13.28 12.21
C ASN A 114 5.46 12.67 10.94
N ASP A 115 6.38 13.39 10.30
CA ASP A 115 7.06 12.95 9.07
C ASP A 115 8.29 12.06 9.33
N VAL A 116 8.72 11.92 10.58
CA VAL A 116 9.91 11.11 10.93
C VAL A 116 9.49 9.68 11.22
N VAL A 117 10.03 8.74 10.45
CA VAL A 117 9.81 7.30 10.62
C VAL A 117 11.11 6.64 11.05
N THR A 118 11.06 5.88 12.14
CA THR A 118 12.17 5.06 12.63
C THR A 118 11.76 3.60 12.54
N THR A 119 12.46 2.82 11.71
CA THR A 119 12.27 1.38 11.60
C THR A 119 13.42 0.66 12.26
N LEU A 120 13.13 -0.23 13.19
CA LEU A 120 14.11 -1.02 13.93
C LEU A 120 14.02 -2.50 13.55
N TRP A 121 15.15 -3.11 13.32
CA TRP A 121 15.32 -4.57 13.22
C TRP A 121 16.18 -5.05 14.39
N PRO A 122 15.57 -5.46 15.51
CA PRO A 122 16.31 -5.81 16.73
C PRO A 122 17.33 -6.94 16.56
N ALA A 123 16.98 -7.96 15.75
CA ALA A 123 17.85 -9.12 15.51
C ALA A 123 19.17 -8.75 14.80
N SER A 124 19.09 -7.85 13.80
CA SER A 124 20.27 -7.37 13.06
C SER A 124 20.89 -6.10 13.65
N LYS A 125 20.28 -5.55 14.71
CA LYS A 125 20.67 -4.27 15.32
C LYS A 125 20.81 -3.14 14.29
N VAL A 126 19.86 -3.04 13.36
CA VAL A 126 19.80 -1.98 12.36
C VAL A 126 18.62 -1.08 12.64
N ALA A 127 18.84 0.23 12.56
CA ALA A 127 17.82 1.26 12.62
C ALA A 127 17.88 2.10 11.36
N ILE A 128 16.74 2.36 10.74
CA ILE A 128 16.62 3.32 9.63
C ILE A 128 15.74 4.47 10.10
N VAL A 129 16.27 5.69 10.01
CA VAL A 129 15.54 6.93 10.33
C VAL A 129 15.36 7.69 9.03
N GLU A 130 14.13 7.85 8.59
CA GLU A 130 13.77 8.50 7.33
C GLU A 130 12.75 9.61 7.56
N GLN A 131 12.83 10.65 6.74
CA GLN A 131 11.72 11.58 6.59
C GLN A 131 10.82 11.04 5.48
N ARG A 132 9.57 10.76 5.78
CA ARG A 132 8.60 10.24 4.81
C ARG A 132 7.40 11.16 4.72
N THR A 133 7.17 11.70 3.54
CA THR A 133 5.85 12.24 3.21
C THR A 133 4.84 11.09 3.19
N LEU A 134 3.65 11.32 3.72
CA LEU A 134 2.57 10.34 3.95
C LEU A 134 2.03 9.66 2.68
N ILE A 135 2.79 8.78 2.01
CA ILE A 135 2.34 8.20 0.73
C ILE A 135 1.87 6.74 0.87
N ALA A 136 2.16 6.04 1.93
CA ALA A 136 1.86 4.60 1.99
C ALA A 136 1.69 4.06 3.40
N GLN A 137 0.55 4.33 4.03
CA GLN A 137 0.18 3.64 5.26
C GLN A 137 -1.30 3.26 5.21
N PHE A 138 -1.62 2.03 5.57
CA PHE A 138 -2.98 1.65 5.93
C PHE A 138 -3.34 2.34 7.27
N PRO A 139 -4.44 3.05 7.36
CA PRO A 139 -5.55 3.28 6.43
C PRO A 139 -5.38 4.48 5.49
N ALA A 140 -4.18 4.81 5.08
CA ALA A 140 -3.88 5.97 4.21
C ALA A 140 -4.26 5.79 2.73
N LEU A 141 -5.09 4.80 2.41
CA LEU A 141 -5.73 4.68 1.09
C LEU A 141 -6.52 5.93 0.70
N LEU A 142 -6.70 6.86 1.65
CA LEU A 142 -7.58 8.00 1.48
C LEU A 142 -6.77 9.28 1.66
N GLN A 143 -6.01 9.66 0.65
CA GLN A 143 -5.44 11.00 0.66
C GLN A 143 -6.56 12.03 0.54
N ALA A 144 -6.72 12.84 1.58
CA ALA A 144 -7.70 13.91 1.58
C ALA A 144 -7.49 14.83 0.36
N GLY A 145 -8.52 15.00 -0.46
CA GLY A 145 -8.60 16.07 -1.44
C GLY A 145 -8.54 15.70 -2.91
N ASP A 146 -8.49 14.44 -3.32
CA ASP A 146 -8.68 14.13 -4.75
C ASP A 146 -10.19 13.99 -5.06
N ASP A 147 -10.79 15.07 -5.54
CA ASP A 147 -12.21 15.13 -5.95
C ASP A 147 -12.54 14.19 -7.11
N ARG A 148 -11.53 13.58 -7.74
CA ARG A 148 -11.65 12.78 -8.95
C ARG A 148 -11.76 11.28 -8.74
N ILE A 149 -11.84 10.81 -7.48
CA ILE A 149 -12.06 9.37 -7.22
C ILE A 149 -13.29 8.88 -7.96
N ALA A 150 -14.36 9.66 -8.01
CA ALA A 150 -15.59 9.34 -8.73
C ALA A 150 -15.41 9.25 -10.27
N ASP A 151 -14.37 9.87 -10.84
CA ASP A 151 -14.08 9.76 -12.28
C ASP A 151 -13.55 8.36 -12.63
N PHE A 152 -12.87 7.71 -11.68
CA PHE A 152 -12.18 6.44 -11.90
C PHE A 152 -12.78 5.26 -11.15
N TYR A 153 -13.65 5.52 -10.18
CA TYR A 153 -14.29 4.48 -9.38
C TYR A 153 -15.79 4.71 -9.24
N GLU A 154 -16.52 3.61 -9.22
CA GLU A 154 -17.90 3.55 -8.72
C GLU A 154 -17.88 3.11 -7.28
N VAL A 155 -18.70 3.74 -6.45
CA VAL A 155 -18.75 3.41 -5.03
C VAL A 155 -20.20 3.11 -4.62
N HIS A 156 -20.39 1.98 -3.95
CA HIS A 156 -21.69 1.50 -3.52
C HIS A 156 -21.68 1.15 -2.04
N ALA A 157 -22.66 1.63 -1.30
CA ALA A 157 -22.90 1.15 0.06
C ALA A 157 -23.46 -0.29 0.01
N GLN A 158 -22.93 -1.18 0.85
CA GLN A 158 -23.33 -2.60 0.91
C GLN A 158 -23.97 -3.00 2.25
N GLY A 159 -24.34 -2.03 3.08
CA GLY A 159 -24.97 -2.29 4.37
C GLY A 159 -24.01 -2.21 5.55
N VAL A 160 -24.27 -2.99 6.58
CA VAL A 160 -23.54 -2.99 7.85
C VAL A 160 -23.10 -4.41 8.17
N GLU A 161 -21.85 -4.56 8.56
CA GLU A 161 -21.27 -5.83 9.04
C GLU A 161 -20.49 -5.61 10.33
N ARG A 162 -20.16 -6.68 11.03
CA ARG A 162 -19.39 -6.60 12.27
C ARG A 162 -17.92 -6.95 12.05
N VAL A 163 -17.00 -6.08 12.49
CA VAL A 163 -15.55 -6.29 12.42
C VAL A 163 -14.93 -6.00 13.79
N ALA A 164 -14.13 -6.91 14.32
CA ALA A 164 -13.45 -6.78 15.62
C ALA A 164 -14.39 -6.32 16.76
N GLY A 165 -15.64 -6.78 16.74
CA GLY A 165 -16.63 -6.41 17.75
C GLY A 165 -17.41 -5.12 17.48
N HIS A 166 -17.08 -4.36 16.46
CA HIS A 166 -17.70 -3.09 16.10
C HIS A 166 -18.64 -3.23 14.90
N GLU A 167 -19.72 -2.46 14.88
CA GLU A 167 -20.58 -2.27 13.72
C GLU A 167 -19.90 -1.38 12.70
N ALA A 168 -19.76 -1.84 11.47
CA ALA A 168 -19.06 -1.14 10.41
C ALA A 168 -19.92 -1.00 9.16
N ASN A 169 -19.94 0.20 8.58
CA ASN A 169 -20.52 0.45 7.28
C ASN A 169 -19.62 -0.13 6.18
N VAL A 170 -20.21 -0.85 5.25
CA VAL A 170 -19.50 -1.51 4.15
C VAL A 170 -19.64 -0.69 2.88
N LEU A 171 -18.51 -0.36 2.27
CA LEU A 171 -18.43 0.26 0.97
C LEU A 171 -17.71 -0.65 -0.02
N VAL A 172 -18.24 -0.74 -1.23
CA VAL A 172 -17.56 -1.37 -2.38
C VAL A 172 -17.14 -0.31 -3.35
N VAL A 173 -15.86 -0.27 -3.66
CA VAL A 173 -15.23 0.65 -4.60
C VAL A 173 -14.80 -0.14 -5.82
N LYS A 174 -15.50 0.05 -6.95
CA LYS A 174 -15.23 -0.64 -8.21
C LYS A 174 -14.50 0.26 -9.18
N PRO A 175 -13.39 -0.18 -9.79
CA PRO A 175 -12.75 0.60 -10.83
C PRO A 175 -13.63 0.67 -12.10
N ARG A 176 -13.57 1.81 -12.79
CA ARG A 176 -14.23 2.02 -14.09
C ARG A 176 -13.39 1.56 -15.27
N ASP A 177 -12.15 1.18 -15.02
CA ASP A 177 -11.17 0.75 -16.02
C ASP A 177 -10.36 -0.46 -15.55
N GLY A 178 -9.49 -0.99 -16.40
CA GLY A 178 -8.60 -2.14 -16.10
C GLY A 178 -7.23 -1.75 -15.53
N TYR A 179 -7.04 -0.50 -15.06
CA TYR A 179 -5.74 -0.03 -14.58
C TYR A 179 -5.58 -0.07 -13.06
N ARG A 180 -6.60 -0.47 -12.33
CA ARG A 180 -6.63 -0.46 -10.87
C ARG A 180 -7.47 -1.59 -10.30
N TYR A 181 -7.20 -1.94 -9.05
CA TYR A 181 -8.00 -2.92 -8.32
C TYR A 181 -9.23 -2.27 -7.69
N GLY A 182 -10.23 -3.10 -7.37
CA GLY A 182 -11.36 -2.71 -6.55
C GLY A 182 -11.05 -2.85 -5.06
N TYR A 183 -11.94 -2.30 -4.23
CA TYR A 183 -11.84 -2.42 -2.78
C TYR A 183 -13.19 -2.72 -2.18
N ARG A 184 -13.17 -3.45 -1.04
CA ARG A 184 -14.28 -3.49 -0.11
C ARG A 184 -13.78 -2.99 1.22
N LEU A 185 -14.42 -1.97 1.77
CA LEU A 185 -13.97 -1.21 2.91
C LEU A 185 -15.01 -1.25 4.01
N TRP A 186 -14.59 -1.44 5.26
CA TRP A 186 -15.43 -1.45 6.44
C TRP A 186 -14.99 -0.35 7.39
N ALA A 187 -15.82 0.65 7.62
CA ALA A 187 -15.55 1.72 8.57
C ALA A 187 -16.49 1.65 9.75
N ASP A 188 -15.94 1.71 10.96
CA ASP A 188 -16.72 1.77 12.20
C ASP A 188 -17.76 2.86 12.15
N GLN A 189 -19.00 2.54 12.47
CA GLN A 189 -20.13 3.48 12.38
C GLN A 189 -19.97 4.69 13.30
N ALA A 190 -19.45 4.48 14.50
CA ALA A 190 -19.35 5.52 15.51
C ALA A 190 -18.19 6.48 15.25
N SER A 191 -17.02 5.96 14.90
CA SER A 191 -15.78 6.74 14.75
C SER A 191 -15.41 7.06 13.31
N GLY A 192 -15.85 6.25 12.34
CA GLY A 192 -15.39 6.30 10.94
C GLY A 192 -14.05 5.61 10.70
N LEU A 193 -13.42 5.02 11.73
CA LEU A 193 -12.15 4.33 11.58
C LEU A 193 -12.28 3.13 10.64
N LEU A 194 -11.37 3.02 9.67
CA LEU A 194 -11.33 1.87 8.77
C LEU A 194 -10.88 0.63 9.54
N MET A 195 -11.79 -0.35 9.64
CA MET A 195 -11.63 -1.56 10.42
C MET A 195 -11.11 -2.73 9.60
N ARG A 196 -11.47 -2.76 8.30
CA ARG A 196 -11.06 -3.78 7.35
C ARG A 196 -11.05 -3.20 5.94
N ALA A 197 -10.09 -3.64 5.13
CA ALA A 197 -10.06 -3.42 3.69
C ALA A 197 -9.69 -4.72 2.98
N ASP A 198 -10.47 -5.07 1.96
CA ASP A 198 -10.14 -6.12 1.01
C ASP A 198 -9.76 -5.47 -0.33
N VAL A 199 -8.64 -5.90 -0.90
CA VAL A 199 -8.27 -5.57 -2.28
C VAL A 199 -8.87 -6.62 -3.20
N LEU A 200 -9.64 -6.19 -4.18
CA LEU A 200 -10.38 -7.04 -5.09
C LEU A 200 -9.72 -7.06 -6.47
N GLY A 201 -9.46 -8.26 -6.98
CA GLY A 201 -8.95 -8.48 -8.33
C GLY A 201 -9.99 -8.22 -9.42
N GLU A 202 -9.61 -8.50 -10.66
CA GLU A 202 -10.43 -8.25 -11.85
C GLU A 202 -11.75 -9.03 -11.86
N HIS A 203 -11.79 -10.18 -11.19
CA HIS A 203 -12.97 -11.05 -11.07
C HIS A 203 -13.63 -10.97 -9.70
N ASN A 204 -13.38 -9.90 -8.93
CA ASN A 204 -13.82 -9.69 -7.56
C ASN A 204 -13.28 -10.72 -6.54
N GLU A 205 -12.25 -11.48 -6.88
CA GLU A 205 -11.52 -12.31 -5.92
C GLU A 205 -10.75 -11.43 -4.94
N VAL A 206 -10.66 -11.86 -3.67
CA VAL A 206 -9.92 -11.14 -2.65
C VAL A 206 -8.43 -11.48 -2.81
N LEU A 207 -7.64 -10.50 -3.25
CA LEU A 207 -6.20 -10.61 -3.39
C LEU A 207 -5.48 -10.44 -2.05
N GLU A 208 -6.02 -9.57 -1.19
CA GLU A 208 -5.54 -9.32 0.16
C GLU A 208 -6.70 -8.83 1.02
N SER A 209 -6.69 -9.26 2.28
CA SER A 209 -7.58 -8.75 3.32
C SER A 209 -6.74 -8.23 4.47
N SER A 210 -6.98 -7.00 4.86
CA SER A 210 -6.29 -6.31 5.95
C SER A 210 -7.34 -5.87 6.97
N ALA A 211 -7.27 -6.36 8.21
CA ALA A 211 -8.30 -6.12 9.22
C ALA A 211 -7.76 -6.03 10.64
N PHE A 212 -8.42 -5.28 11.48
CA PHE A 212 -8.29 -5.44 12.92
C PHE A 212 -8.91 -6.77 13.37
N SER A 213 -8.17 -7.55 14.13
CA SER A 213 -8.70 -8.69 14.89
C SER A 213 -9.20 -8.26 16.27
N ASP A 214 -8.62 -7.20 16.79
CA ASP A 214 -8.97 -6.53 18.05
C ASP A 214 -8.59 -5.06 17.96
N VAL A 215 -9.42 -4.13 18.45
CA VAL A 215 -9.13 -2.71 18.49
C VAL A 215 -9.90 -2.02 19.60
N VAL A 216 -9.24 -1.08 20.25
CA VAL A 216 -9.84 -0.14 21.20
C VAL A 216 -9.69 1.26 20.65
N ILE A 217 -10.81 1.93 20.38
CA ILE A 217 -10.89 3.29 19.86
C ILE A 217 -11.12 4.27 21.01
N GLY A 218 -10.49 5.44 20.97
CA GLY A 218 -10.62 6.45 22.03
C GLY A 218 -9.72 6.21 23.24
N VAL A 219 -8.63 5.46 23.06
CA VAL A 219 -7.64 5.25 24.13
C VAL A 219 -6.95 6.57 24.51
N ARG A 220 -6.46 6.65 25.75
CA ARG A 220 -5.63 7.78 26.15
C ARG A 220 -4.34 7.83 25.34
N SER A 221 -3.93 9.00 24.89
CA SER A 221 -2.67 9.21 24.18
C SER A 221 -1.48 8.79 25.06
N GLN A 222 -0.51 8.11 24.42
CA GLN A 222 0.71 7.61 25.06
C GLN A 222 1.94 7.87 24.17
N PRO A 223 2.28 9.13 23.88
CA PRO A 223 3.35 9.48 22.92
C PRO A 223 4.71 8.92 23.32
N GLU A 224 5.00 8.77 24.62
CA GLU A 224 6.27 8.22 25.08
C GLU A 224 6.51 6.77 24.64
N THR A 225 5.45 5.99 24.39
CA THR A 225 5.59 4.63 23.85
C THR A 225 6.11 4.61 22.41
N VAL A 226 6.05 5.75 21.72
CA VAL A 226 6.59 5.98 20.38
C VAL A 226 7.92 6.71 20.44
N LEU A 227 8.00 7.81 21.19
CA LEU A 227 9.17 8.68 21.23
C LEU A 227 10.37 8.04 21.92
N ALA A 228 10.16 7.28 23.00
CA ALA A 228 11.27 6.67 23.73
C ALA A 228 12.06 5.65 22.89
N PRO A 229 11.43 4.71 22.14
CA PRO A 229 12.17 3.84 21.23
C PRO A 229 12.88 4.58 20.09
N MET A 230 12.29 5.66 19.57
CA MET A 230 12.93 6.49 18.53
C MET A 230 14.21 7.18 19.00
N LYS A 231 14.31 7.47 20.29
CA LYS A 231 15.48 8.12 20.90
C LYS A 231 16.55 7.10 21.36
N LYS A 232 16.14 5.89 21.76
CA LYS A 232 17.02 4.85 22.31
C LYS A 232 17.57 3.97 21.18
N LEU A 233 18.60 4.45 20.47
CA LEU A 233 19.22 3.77 19.35
C LEU A 233 20.63 3.24 19.69
N GLU A 234 21.01 3.23 20.99
CA GLU A 234 22.29 2.69 21.44
C GLU A 234 22.40 1.21 21.07
N GLY A 235 23.53 0.85 20.47
CA GLY A 235 23.80 -0.52 19.99
C GLY A 235 23.17 -0.86 18.65
N PHE A 236 22.46 0.06 18.01
CA PHE A 236 21.99 -0.06 16.64
C PHE A 236 22.95 0.63 15.66
N ARG A 237 23.16 0.02 14.51
CA ARG A 237 23.72 0.70 13.33
C ARG A 237 22.62 1.56 12.73
N VAL A 238 22.76 2.87 12.87
CA VAL A 238 21.74 3.84 12.44
C VAL A 238 22.02 4.35 11.05
N LEU A 239 21.10 4.10 10.13
CA LEU A 239 21.13 4.59 8.76
C LEU A 239 20.16 5.78 8.61
N ARG A 240 20.63 6.85 8.00
CA ARG A 240 19.82 8.05 7.71
C ARG A 240 19.90 8.37 6.21
N PRO A 241 19.15 7.63 5.37
CA PRO A 241 19.19 7.88 3.94
C PRO A 241 18.65 9.29 3.63
N THR A 242 19.43 10.06 2.89
CA THR A 242 19.01 11.38 2.43
C THR A 242 18.20 11.22 1.15
N LEU A 243 16.96 11.71 1.18
CA LEU A 243 16.11 11.80 -0.01
C LEU A 243 16.22 13.22 -0.56
N THR A 244 16.69 13.34 -1.80
CA THR A 244 16.85 14.65 -2.46
C THR A 244 15.72 14.84 -3.47
N PRO A 245 14.82 15.82 -3.29
CA PRO A 245 13.77 16.12 -4.26
C PRO A 245 14.39 16.41 -5.64
N THR A 246 13.75 15.88 -6.68
CA THR A 246 14.17 16.09 -8.07
C THR A 246 12.96 16.03 -9.01
N LEU A 247 13.20 16.15 -10.31
CA LEU A 247 12.20 15.96 -11.36
C LEU A 247 12.71 14.90 -12.35
N LEU A 248 11.83 14.07 -12.87
CA LEU A 248 12.20 13.09 -13.90
C LEU A 248 12.94 13.74 -15.07
N ALA A 249 12.45 14.91 -15.52
CA ALA A 249 13.04 15.64 -16.62
C ALA A 249 14.49 16.09 -16.33
N THR A 250 14.77 16.52 -15.10
CA THR A 250 16.13 16.90 -14.66
C THR A 250 17.09 15.70 -14.67
N GLU A 251 16.56 14.51 -14.38
CA GLU A 251 17.32 13.26 -14.41
C GLU A 251 17.38 12.63 -15.83
N GLY A 252 16.86 13.34 -16.85
CA GLY A 252 16.86 12.91 -18.25
C GLY A 252 15.83 11.84 -18.57
N TRP A 253 14.69 11.85 -17.88
CA TRP A 253 13.59 10.93 -18.09
C TRP A 253 12.26 11.65 -18.29
N ALA A 254 11.38 11.02 -19.03
CA ALA A 254 9.99 11.45 -19.17
C ALA A 254 9.05 10.23 -19.11
N LEU A 255 7.92 10.38 -18.47
CA LEU A 255 6.83 9.43 -18.57
C LEU A 255 5.77 10.01 -19.51
N ARG A 256 5.66 9.46 -20.74
CA ARG A 256 4.79 10.02 -21.77
C ARG A 256 3.32 9.77 -21.56
N GLN A 257 2.97 8.60 -21.06
CA GLN A 257 1.57 8.18 -20.90
C GLN A 257 1.40 7.43 -19.58
N PRO A 258 1.21 8.14 -18.46
CA PRO A 258 0.77 7.47 -17.23
C PRO A 258 -0.63 6.88 -17.44
N ALA A 259 -0.99 5.87 -16.64
CA ALA A 259 -2.36 5.39 -16.62
C ALA A 259 -3.32 6.54 -16.26
N PRO A 260 -4.51 6.59 -16.87
CA PRO A 260 -5.50 7.64 -16.60
C PRO A 260 -5.74 7.80 -15.10
N GLY A 261 -5.74 9.05 -14.61
CA GLY A 261 -5.95 9.38 -13.20
C GLY A 261 -4.70 9.38 -12.33
N PHE A 262 -3.63 8.66 -12.71
CA PHE A 262 -2.38 8.68 -11.96
C PHE A 262 -1.60 9.96 -12.21
N ARG A 263 -1.20 10.63 -11.13
CA ARG A 263 -0.39 11.86 -11.15
C ARG A 263 0.89 11.67 -10.37
N LEU A 264 1.94 12.34 -10.78
CA LEU A 264 3.19 12.39 -10.02
C LEU A 264 2.95 13.12 -8.69
N VAL A 265 3.19 12.42 -7.59
CA VAL A 265 3.05 12.96 -6.23
C VAL A 265 4.40 13.16 -5.54
N SER A 266 5.42 12.42 -5.96
CA SER A 266 6.78 12.56 -5.43
C SER A 266 7.81 12.12 -6.46
N CYS A 267 8.93 12.84 -6.53
CA CYS A 267 10.10 12.41 -7.27
C CYS A 267 11.35 12.78 -6.46
N VAL A 268 12.15 11.78 -6.13
CA VAL A 268 13.34 11.94 -5.28
C VAL A 268 14.50 11.09 -5.80
N LYS A 269 15.72 11.55 -5.53
CA LYS A 269 16.93 10.71 -5.57
C LYS A 269 17.13 10.09 -4.19
N ARG A 270 17.44 8.82 -4.19
CA ARG A 270 17.72 8.08 -2.97
C ARG A 270 18.97 7.21 -3.12
N PRO A 271 19.78 7.04 -2.06
CA PRO A 271 20.92 6.16 -2.10
C PRO A 271 20.49 4.70 -2.31
N LEU A 272 21.27 3.96 -3.11
CA LEU A 272 21.07 2.53 -3.39
C LEU A 272 21.53 1.61 -2.25
N GLY A 273 22.13 2.16 -1.18
CA GLY A 273 22.58 1.44 0.00
C GLY A 273 21.40 0.95 0.85
N GLY A 274 21.18 -0.38 0.91
CA GLY A 274 20.24 -1.03 1.81
C GLY A 274 20.87 -1.42 3.15
N VAL A 275 20.12 -2.15 4.00
CA VAL A 275 20.51 -2.66 5.33
C VAL A 275 21.82 -3.47 5.35
N GLY A 276 22.36 -3.84 4.17
CA GLY A 276 23.60 -4.60 4.01
C GLY A 276 24.74 -3.89 3.27
N ALA A 277 24.58 -2.61 2.87
CA ALA A 277 25.65 -1.91 2.16
C ALA A 277 26.83 -1.66 3.10
N ALA A 278 28.02 -2.11 2.70
CA ALA A 278 29.27 -1.83 3.41
C ALA A 278 29.55 -0.32 3.38
N GLU A 279 29.96 0.24 4.50
CA GLU A 279 30.53 1.58 4.56
C GLU A 279 31.85 1.58 3.78
N GLY A 280 31.95 2.40 2.76
CA GLY A 280 33.21 2.72 2.11
C GLY A 280 33.35 2.21 0.68
N GLY A 281 33.23 3.13 -0.27
CA GLY A 281 33.84 3.02 -1.57
C GLY A 281 32.91 2.98 -2.76
N ALA A 282 33.06 3.98 -3.58
CA ALA A 282 32.42 4.40 -4.80
C ALA A 282 31.27 5.36 -4.53
N ALA A 283 31.24 6.45 -5.32
CA ALA A 283 30.19 7.46 -5.29
C ALA A 283 28.83 6.78 -5.08
N GLU A 284 28.11 7.13 -4.02
CA GLU A 284 26.85 6.51 -3.64
C GLU A 284 25.93 6.46 -4.84
N GLN A 285 25.81 5.28 -5.44
CA GLN A 285 24.90 5.10 -6.56
C GLN A 285 23.49 5.45 -6.06
N GLN A 286 22.84 6.32 -6.80
CA GLN A 286 21.52 6.80 -6.47
C GLN A 286 20.50 6.20 -7.45
N ALA A 287 19.32 5.89 -6.94
CA ALA A 287 18.16 5.63 -7.76
C ALA A 287 17.26 6.86 -7.78
N VAL A 288 16.64 7.12 -8.91
CA VAL A 288 15.49 8.03 -8.99
C VAL A 288 14.24 7.24 -8.65
N GLN A 289 13.47 7.74 -7.70
CA GLN A 289 12.16 7.19 -7.36
C GLN A 289 11.08 8.21 -7.69
N ALA A 290 10.16 7.84 -8.58
CA ALA A 290 8.96 8.62 -8.88
C ALA A 290 7.73 7.85 -8.43
N ILE A 291 6.83 8.51 -7.70
CA ILE A 291 5.59 7.92 -7.19
C ILE A 291 4.42 8.62 -7.85
N TYR A 292 3.55 7.81 -8.45
CA TYR A 292 2.30 8.25 -9.06
C TYR A 292 1.14 7.68 -8.26
N ALA A 293 0.10 8.47 -8.01
CA ALA A 293 -1.10 8.05 -7.31
C ALA A 293 -2.36 8.55 -8.00
N ASP A 294 -3.46 7.83 -7.79
CA ASP A 294 -4.79 8.17 -8.28
C ASP A 294 -5.77 8.59 -7.14
N GLY A 295 -5.27 8.63 -5.89
CA GLY A 295 -6.03 8.93 -4.68
C GLY A 295 -6.37 7.70 -3.82
N LEU A 296 -6.39 6.48 -4.39
CA LEU A 296 -6.62 5.23 -3.66
C LEU A 296 -5.44 4.26 -3.72
N THR A 297 -4.73 4.24 -4.84
CA THR A 297 -3.55 3.38 -5.03
C THR A 297 -2.39 4.18 -5.60
N TYR A 298 -1.21 3.56 -5.64
CA TYR A 298 -0.02 4.20 -6.17
C TYR A 298 0.81 3.24 -7.01
N VAL A 299 1.65 3.83 -7.88
CA VAL A 299 2.70 3.16 -8.62
C VAL A 299 4.02 3.85 -8.34
N SER A 300 5.00 3.10 -7.87
CA SER A 300 6.38 3.57 -7.69
C SER A 300 7.24 3.10 -8.84
N VAL A 301 7.98 4.03 -9.45
CA VAL A 301 8.95 3.79 -10.51
C VAL A 301 10.34 4.08 -9.97
N PHE A 302 11.22 3.08 -9.98
CA PHE A 302 12.63 3.23 -9.62
C PHE A 302 13.49 3.10 -10.86
N ILE A 303 14.45 3.99 -11.00
CA ILE A 303 15.39 4.02 -12.12
C ILE A 303 16.80 4.09 -11.54
N GLU A 304 17.62 3.10 -11.85
CA GLU A 304 19.00 3.02 -11.39
C GLU A 304 19.94 2.55 -12.50
N PRO A 305 21.24 2.85 -12.45
CA PRO A 305 22.20 2.31 -13.40
C PRO A 305 22.20 0.78 -13.38
N PHE A 306 22.23 0.16 -14.56
CA PHE A 306 22.27 -1.29 -14.68
C PHE A 306 23.57 -1.83 -14.08
N ASN A 307 23.46 -2.88 -13.28
CA ASN A 307 24.58 -3.60 -12.68
C ASN A 307 24.32 -5.11 -12.79
N ALA A 308 25.11 -5.80 -13.61
CA ALA A 308 24.94 -7.22 -13.91
C ALA A 308 25.07 -8.14 -12.67
N HIS A 309 25.77 -7.69 -11.62
CA HIS A 309 25.89 -8.48 -10.36
C HIS A 309 24.64 -8.38 -9.49
N ARG A 310 23.82 -7.33 -9.64
CA ARG A 310 22.59 -7.11 -8.88
C ARG A 310 21.33 -7.41 -9.70
N HIS A 311 21.37 -7.10 -10.99
CA HIS A 311 20.22 -7.17 -11.88
C HIS A 311 20.36 -8.40 -12.78
N THR A 312 19.83 -9.53 -12.32
CA THR A 312 20.09 -10.83 -12.97
C THR A 312 19.21 -11.08 -14.19
N ARG A 313 17.93 -10.79 -14.12
CA ARG A 313 16.97 -10.99 -15.22
C ARG A 313 15.73 -10.13 -15.07
N PRO A 314 15.10 -9.69 -16.17
CA PRO A 314 13.78 -9.12 -16.15
C PRO A 314 12.77 -10.09 -15.54
N MET A 315 11.85 -9.60 -14.72
CA MET A 315 10.82 -10.43 -14.08
C MET A 315 9.58 -9.64 -13.70
N LEU A 316 8.48 -10.36 -13.58
CA LEU A 316 7.26 -9.91 -12.92
C LEU A 316 7.05 -10.79 -11.70
N ALA A 317 7.03 -10.19 -10.53
CA ALA A 317 6.77 -10.87 -9.25
C ALA A 317 5.48 -10.34 -8.63
N ALA A 318 4.81 -11.18 -7.83
CA ALA A 318 3.59 -10.84 -7.12
C ALA A 318 3.70 -11.25 -5.65
N VAL A 319 3.26 -10.36 -4.74
CA VAL A 319 3.06 -10.64 -3.32
C VAL A 319 1.71 -10.04 -2.95
N GLY A 320 0.67 -10.88 -2.81
CA GLY A 320 -0.70 -10.40 -2.69
C GLY A 320 -1.08 -9.52 -3.91
N PRO A 321 -1.67 -8.35 -3.70
CA PRO A 321 -2.01 -7.41 -4.77
C PRO A 321 -0.80 -6.64 -5.32
N THR A 322 0.31 -6.61 -4.58
CA THR A 322 1.49 -5.86 -4.99
C THR A 322 2.25 -6.61 -6.08
N LEU A 323 2.25 -6.03 -7.26
CA LEU A 323 3.06 -6.52 -8.37
C LEU A 323 4.34 -5.69 -8.50
N THR A 324 5.43 -6.35 -8.90
CA THR A 324 6.73 -5.73 -9.17
C THR A 324 7.22 -6.17 -10.54
N LEU A 325 7.33 -5.24 -11.47
CA LEU A 325 7.91 -5.43 -12.80
C LEU A 325 9.31 -4.88 -12.81
N MET A 326 10.28 -5.72 -13.16
CA MET A 326 11.68 -5.35 -13.28
C MET A 326 12.17 -5.62 -14.69
N GLN A 327 12.84 -4.65 -15.30
CA GLN A 327 13.40 -4.78 -16.65
C GLN A 327 14.62 -3.90 -16.87
N GLN A 328 15.48 -4.33 -17.79
CA GLN A 328 16.56 -3.49 -18.30
C GLN A 328 16.05 -2.59 -19.43
N GLN A 329 16.48 -1.33 -19.42
CA GLN A 329 16.18 -0.35 -20.45
C GLN A 329 17.47 0.41 -20.82
N GLY A 330 18.17 -0.10 -21.84
CA GLY A 330 19.51 0.38 -22.18
C GLY A 330 20.52 0.11 -21.04
N GLU A 331 21.16 1.16 -20.57
CA GLU A 331 22.13 1.13 -19.45
C GLU A 331 21.47 1.28 -18.07
N TRP A 332 20.14 1.19 -18.01
CA TRP A 332 19.37 1.42 -16.80
C TRP A 332 18.57 0.18 -16.42
N TRP A 333 18.35 0.04 -15.12
CA TRP A 333 17.42 -0.90 -14.56
C TRP A 333 16.19 -0.15 -14.06
N VAL A 334 15.03 -0.58 -14.54
CA VAL A 334 13.74 0.02 -14.19
C VAL A 334 12.94 -0.98 -13.39
N THR A 335 12.52 -0.58 -12.21
CA THR A 335 11.60 -1.33 -11.35
C THR A 335 10.32 -0.53 -11.18
N VAL A 336 9.19 -1.12 -11.55
CA VAL A 336 7.86 -0.53 -11.39
C VAL A 336 7.06 -1.41 -10.46
N LEU A 337 6.52 -0.88 -9.37
CA LEU A 337 5.73 -1.64 -8.42
C LEU A 337 4.51 -0.87 -7.94
N GLY A 338 3.48 -1.62 -7.53
CA GLY A 338 2.25 -1.05 -6.97
C GLY A 338 1.15 -2.10 -6.82
N ASP A 339 0.11 -1.73 -6.09
CA ASP A 339 -1.10 -2.53 -5.91
C ASP A 339 -2.07 -2.24 -7.07
N VAL A 340 -1.66 -2.68 -8.26
CA VAL A 340 -2.35 -2.45 -9.52
C VAL A 340 -2.19 -3.65 -10.45
N PRO A 341 -3.09 -3.86 -11.43
CA PRO A 341 -2.94 -4.91 -12.43
C PRO A 341 -1.62 -4.81 -13.21
N ALA A 342 -1.12 -5.95 -13.69
CA ALA A 342 0.13 -6.04 -14.44
C ALA A 342 0.13 -5.15 -15.72
N ALA A 343 -1.02 -4.92 -16.31
CA ALA A 343 -1.19 -4.03 -17.45
C ALA A 343 -0.75 -2.60 -17.12
N THR A 344 -1.07 -2.13 -15.92
CA THR A 344 -0.69 -0.80 -15.43
C THR A 344 0.82 -0.68 -15.27
N LEU A 345 1.48 -1.66 -14.63
CA LEU A 345 2.93 -1.64 -14.49
C LEU A 345 3.63 -1.63 -15.86
N ARG A 346 3.12 -2.42 -16.81
CA ARG A 346 3.65 -2.45 -18.18
C ARG A 346 3.46 -1.11 -18.90
N LEU A 347 2.33 -0.43 -18.67
CA LEU A 347 2.08 0.90 -19.24
C LEU A 347 3.08 1.92 -18.71
N PHE A 348 3.32 1.96 -17.40
CA PHE A 348 4.34 2.82 -16.80
C PHE A 348 5.76 2.50 -17.31
N ALA A 349 6.12 1.22 -17.36
CA ALA A 349 7.45 0.80 -17.80
C ALA A 349 7.71 1.12 -19.28
N ARG A 350 6.70 0.97 -20.16
CA ARG A 350 6.80 1.29 -21.60
C ARG A 350 6.75 2.79 -21.88
N GLY A 351 5.99 3.53 -21.07
CA GLY A 351 5.85 4.99 -21.20
C GLY A 351 7.07 5.77 -20.71
N LEU A 352 7.96 5.10 -19.95
CA LEU A 352 9.18 5.73 -19.45
C LEU A 352 10.24 5.77 -20.54
N GLU A 353 10.69 6.97 -20.89
CA GLU A 353 11.67 7.20 -21.97
C GLU A 353 12.82 8.09 -21.51
N ARG A 354 14.02 7.81 -22.06
CA ARG A 354 15.16 8.75 -21.95
C ARG A 354 14.89 9.96 -22.82
N THR A 355 14.96 11.13 -22.22
CA THR A 355 15.00 12.38 -22.96
C THR A 355 16.43 12.61 -23.43
N LYS A 356 16.62 12.87 -24.74
CA LYS A 356 17.93 13.29 -25.25
C LYS A 356 18.31 14.58 -24.55
N GLN A 357 19.45 14.59 -23.89
CA GLN A 357 20.10 15.82 -23.47
C GLN A 357 20.63 16.58 -24.68
#